data_05572af990d219f75283716b16b72446
#
_entry.id   05572af990d219f75283716b16b72446
#
_cell.length_a   1.000
_cell.length_b   1.000
_cell.length_c   1.000
_cell.angle_alpha   90.00
_cell.angle_beta   90.00
_cell.angle_gamma   90.00
#
_symmetry.space_group_name_H-M   'P 1'
#
loop_
_entity.id
_entity.type
_entity.pdbx_description
1 polymer ?
#
loop_
_entity_poly.entity_id
_entity_poly.type
_entity_poly.pdbx_seq_one_letter_code
_entity_poly.pdbx_strand_id
1 'polypeptide(L)'
;MLLAGCNTSSPKKEKIRIAEVTRSIFYAPQYVAIEKGFFKEEGLDVELTTTWGGDKTMTALLSDGADVALVGSETTIYVHAQESTDPVINFAQLTQTDGTFLVARKKPEFFSWDQLKGSTFLGQRKGGMPQMAGEFGIKKHGIDPKNDLSMIQNIDFANIANAFASGTGDYVQLFEPQASLFEQEGIGHIVASFGAESGKIPYTTFMAKQSYIKENKETLEKFTKGLYKAQLWVENHSAKEIAKVISPYFEDTPVELIETVVDRYKSQHSFALNPILDEEEWNNLQTIMDEAGELPKKVDYNILVDTSIAKKAIK
;
A
#
# COMPACT_ATOMS: atom_id res chain seq x y z
N MET A 1 -29.07 -53.38 10.95
CA MET A 1 -28.17 -52.41 11.58
C MET A 1 -27.70 -51.48 10.46
N LEU A 2 -28.37 -50.33 10.32
CA LEU A 2 -28.08 -49.33 9.27
C LEU A 2 -27.10 -48.33 9.86
N LEU A 3 -25.87 -48.34 9.34
CA LEU A 3 -24.86 -47.30 9.65
C LEU A 3 -25.19 -46.05 8.84
N ALA A 4 -25.75 -45.03 9.48
CA ALA A 4 -25.89 -43.72 8.92
C ALA A 4 -24.49 -43.07 8.89
N GLY A 5 -23.86 -43.03 7.71
CA GLY A 5 -22.65 -42.27 7.47
C GLY A 5 -22.98 -40.81 7.50
N CYS A 6 -22.55 -40.09 8.56
CA CYS A 6 -22.53 -38.65 8.59
C CYS A 6 -21.49 -38.15 7.58
N ASN A 7 -21.93 -37.76 6.40
CA ASN A 7 -21.13 -37.08 5.42
C ASN A 7 -20.97 -35.62 5.87
N THR A 8 -20.00 -35.33 6.73
CA THR A 8 -19.60 -33.96 7.07
C THR A 8 -18.85 -33.37 5.90
N SER A 9 -19.58 -32.87 4.88
CA SER A 9 -19.01 -31.97 3.91
C SER A 9 -18.50 -30.73 4.64
N SER A 10 -17.19 -30.51 4.67
CA SER A 10 -16.64 -29.25 5.16
C SER A 10 -17.35 -28.11 4.45
N PRO A 11 -17.76 -27.04 5.15
CA PRO A 11 -18.42 -25.92 4.50
C PRO A 11 -17.53 -25.39 3.39
N LYS A 12 -18.10 -25.22 2.20
CA LYS A 12 -17.38 -24.69 1.03
C LYS A 12 -16.90 -23.30 1.38
N LYS A 13 -15.59 -23.07 1.39
CA LYS A 13 -15.01 -21.76 1.64
C LYS A 13 -15.43 -20.78 0.56
N GLU A 14 -15.74 -19.57 0.96
CA GLU A 14 -16.10 -18.50 0.07
C GLU A 14 -14.84 -17.90 -0.55
N LYS A 15 -14.77 -17.90 -1.89
CA LYS A 15 -13.58 -17.41 -2.60
C LYS A 15 -13.65 -15.90 -2.76
N ILE A 16 -12.52 -15.21 -2.49
CA ILE A 16 -12.35 -13.77 -2.72
C ILE A 16 -11.04 -13.52 -3.48
N ARG A 17 -11.11 -12.81 -4.60
CA ARG A 17 -9.96 -12.47 -5.45
C ARG A 17 -9.49 -11.07 -5.14
N ILE A 18 -8.21 -10.95 -4.75
CA ILE A 18 -7.58 -9.67 -4.43
C ILE A 18 -6.53 -9.35 -5.49
N ALA A 19 -6.58 -8.14 -6.03
CA ALA A 19 -5.49 -7.56 -6.81
C ALA A 19 -4.69 -6.60 -5.94
N GLU A 20 -3.37 -6.81 -5.82
CA GLU A 20 -2.44 -5.89 -5.13
C GLU A 20 -1.53 -5.19 -6.14
N VAL A 21 -1.09 -3.96 -5.81
CA VAL A 21 -0.24 -3.14 -6.69
C VAL A 21 1.12 -3.77 -6.93
N THR A 22 1.75 -4.29 -5.89
CA THR A 22 3.12 -4.82 -5.91
C THR A 22 3.30 -5.82 -4.78
N ARG A 23 4.32 -6.68 -4.90
CA ARG A 23 4.79 -7.50 -3.80
C ARG A 23 5.72 -6.65 -2.92
N SER A 24 5.24 -6.24 -1.73
CA SER A 24 6.00 -5.36 -0.84
C SER A 24 5.81 -5.71 0.63
N ILE A 25 6.89 -5.64 1.41
CA ILE A 25 6.86 -5.79 2.87
C ILE A 25 5.95 -4.73 3.52
N PHE A 26 5.68 -3.63 2.81
CA PHE A 26 4.70 -2.62 3.19
C PHE A 26 3.27 -3.16 3.38
N TYR A 27 2.97 -4.32 2.79
CA TYR A 27 1.68 -5.01 2.93
C TYR A 27 1.72 -6.18 3.93
N ALA A 28 2.70 -6.21 4.83
CA ALA A 28 2.91 -7.30 5.79
C ALA A 28 1.63 -7.77 6.50
N PRO A 29 0.71 -6.91 7.00
CA PRO A 29 -0.49 -7.41 7.67
C PRO A 29 -1.40 -8.26 6.76
N GLN A 30 -1.45 -7.98 5.43
CA GLN A 30 -2.18 -8.81 4.47
C GLN A 30 -1.57 -10.22 4.36
N TYR A 31 -0.24 -10.31 4.22
CA TYR A 31 0.43 -11.60 4.12
C TYR A 31 0.34 -12.39 5.42
N VAL A 32 0.42 -11.71 6.57
CA VAL A 32 0.17 -12.32 7.88
C VAL A 32 -1.25 -12.90 7.95
N ALA A 33 -2.26 -12.17 7.47
CA ALA A 33 -3.65 -12.65 7.46
C ALA A 33 -3.81 -13.94 6.65
N ILE A 34 -3.08 -14.07 5.54
CA ILE A 34 -3.10 -15.26 4.69
C ILE A 34 -2.34 -16.41 5.36
N GLU A 35 -1.08 -16.20 5.78
CA GLU A 35 -0.19 -17.24 6.29
C GLU A 35 -0.62 -17.75 7.67
N LYS A 36 -1.11 -16.88 8.55
CA LYS A 36 -1.65 -17.27 9.84
C LYS A 36 -3.05 -17.91 9.72
N GLY A 37 -3.63 -17.86 8.53
CA GLY A 37 -4.94 -18.46 8.27
C GLY A 37 -6.12 -17.65 8.81
N PHE A 38 -5.97 -16.38 9.16
CA PHE A 38 -7.06 -15.57 9.73
C PHE A 38 -8.24 -15.41 8.78
N PHE A 39 -7.99 -15.34 7.46
CA PHE A 39 -9.08 -15.40 6.48
C PHE A 39 -9.75 -16.77 6.42
N LYS A 40 -8.97 -17.86 6.54
CA LYS A 40 -9.51 -19.22 6.55
C LYS A 40 -10.36 -19.50 7.77
N GLU A 41 -10.02 -18.91 8.94
CA GLU A 41 -10.83 -18.99 10.17
C GLU A 41 -12.19 -18.34 9.98
N GLU A 42 -12.29 -17.28 9.19
CA GLU A 42 -13.54 -16.61 8.85
C GLU A 42 -14.27 -17.29 7.65
N GLY A 43 -13.80 -18.46 7.18
CA GLY A 43 -14.42 -19.22 6.11
C GLY A 43 -14.07 -18.74 4.69
N LEU A 44 -13.05 -17.90 4.53
CA LEU A 44 -12.63 -17.37 3.24
C LEU A 44 -11.45 -18.13 2.64
N ASP A 45 -11.43 -18.20 1.32
CA ASP A 45 -10.32 -18.67 0.51
C ASP A 45 -9.84 -17.48 -0.36
N VAL A 46 -8.67 -16.93 -0.02
CA VAL A 46 -8.14 -15.72 -0.65
C VAL A 46 -7.21 -16.11 -1.81
N GLU A 47 -7.53 -15.59 -3.00
CA GLU A 47 -6.65 -15.64 -4.16
C GLU A 47 -6.02 -14.25 -4.37
N LEU A 48 -4.68 -14.17 -4.29
CA LEU A 48 -3.93 -12.92 -4.39
C LEU A 48 -3.18 -12.85 -5.71
N THR A 49 -3.38 -11.76 -6.46
CA THR A 49 -2.69 -11.48 -7.73
C THR A 49 -1.96 -10.14 -7.64
N THR A 50 -0.68 -10.12 -8.01
CA THR A 50 0.13 -8.89 -8.11
C THR A 50 0.06 -8.33 -9.52
N THR A 51 -0.31 -7.05 -9.68
CA THR A 51 -0.60 -6.42 -10.98
C THR A 51 0.48 -5.47 -11.49
N TRP A 52 1.43 -5.09 -10.62
CA TRP A 52 2.57 -4.22 -10.93
C TRP A 52 2.15 -2.83 -11.45
N GLY A 53 1.32 -2.14 -10.68
CA GLY A 53 0.92 -0.75 -10.92
C GLY A 53 -0.48 -0.44 -10.44
N GLY A 54 -0.72 0.74 -9.86
CA GLY A 54 -2.02 1.13 -9.32
C GLY A 54 -3.10 1.22 -10.39
N ASP A 55 -2.76 1.69 -11.58
CA ASP A 55 -3.62 1.72 -12.76
C ASP A 55 -4.06 0.30 -13.20
N LYS A 56 -3.12 -0.66 -13.18
CA LYS A 56 -3.41 -2.06 -13.52
C LYS A 56 -4.28 -2.72 -12.45
N THR A 57 -4.03 -2.42 -11.17
CA THR A 57 -4.84 -2.91 -10.04
C THR A 57 -6.28 -2.42 -10.16
N MET A 58 -6.45 -1.12 -10.41
CA MET A 58 -7.79 -0.54 -10.61
C MET A 58 -8.46 -1.11 -11.86
N THR A 59 -7.72 -1.32 -12.94
CA THR A 59 -8.24 -1.97 -14.15
C THR A 59 -8.73 -3.39 -13.85
N ALA A 60 -7.99 -4.18 -13.07
CA ALA A 60 -8.39 -5.53 -12.67
C ALA A 60 -9.71 -5.50 -11.88
N LEU A 61 -9.90 -4.54 -10.97
CA LEU A 61 -11.15 -4.36 -10.23
C LEU A 61 -12.32 -3.96 -11.14
N LEU A 62 -12.12 -2.94 -11.97
CA LEU A 62 -13.19 -2.39 -12.83
C LEU A 62 -13.64 -3.37 -13.91
N SER A 63 -12.75 -4.27 -14.37
CA SER A 63 -13.05 -5.30 -15.38
C SER A 63 -13.49 -6.64 -14.78
N ASP A 64 -13.82 -6.72 -13.48
CA ASP A 64 -14.20 -7.95 -12.78
C ASP A 64 -13.10 -9.04 -12.75
N GLY A 65 -11.84 -8.66 -12.99
CA GLY A 65 -10.68 -9.53 -12.82
C GLY A 65 -10.34 -9.77 -11.34
N ALA A 66 -10.76 -8.89 -10.45
CA ALA A 66 -10.67 -9.01 -9.00
C ALA A 66 -11.95 -8.55 -8.32
N ASP A 67 -12.22 -9.06 -7.12
CA ASP A 67 -13.37 -8.68 -6.29
C ASP A 67 -13.02 -7.50 -5.38
N VAL A 68 -11.76 -7.45 -4.96
CA VAL A 68 -11.18 -6.43 -4.09
C VAL A 68 -9.85 -5.97 -4.66
N ALA A 69 -9.59 -4.68 -4.64
CA ALA A 69 -8.30 -4.08 -4.95
C ALA A 69 -7.61 -3.59 -3.68
N LEU A 70 -6.31 -3.85 -3.55
CA LEU A 70 -5.42 -3.22 -2.59
C LEU A 70 -4.54 -2.23 -3.32
N VAL A 71 -4.88 -0.95 -3.23
CA VAL A 71 -4.24 0.13 -3.99
C VAL A 71 -4.35 1.46 -3.23
N GLY A 72 -3.70 2.50 -3.70
CA GLY A 72 -3.79 3.84 -3.13
C GLY A 72 -5.23 4.36 -3.14
N SER A 73 -5.67 4.93 -2.02
CA SER A 73 -7.06 5.39 -1.84
C SER A 73 -7.46 6.53 -2.78
N GLU A 74 -6.49 7.29 -3.29
CA GLU A 74 -6.68 8.34 -4.31
C GLU A 74 -7.35 7.82 -5.58
N THR A 75 -7.14 6.55 -5.91
CA THR A 75 -7.70 5.96 -7.14
C THR A 75 -9.22 5.95 -7.15
N THR A 76 -9.87 5.90 -5.99
CA THR A 76 -11.33 6.03 -5.90
C THR A 76 -11.82 7.42 -6.29
N ILE A 77 -11.04 8.47 -6.00
CA ILE A 77 -11.33 9.85 -6.41
C ILE A 77 -11.26 9.98 -7.92
N TYR A 78 -10.26 9.36 -8.56
CA TYR A 78 -10.14 9.36 -10.02
C TYR A 78 -11.29 8.64 -10.72
N VAL A 79 -11.71 7.48 -10.21
CA VAL A 79 -12.87 6.75 -10.75
C VAL A 79 -14.16 7.55 -10.56
N HIS A 80 -14.32 8.18 -9.39
CA HIS A 80 -15.47 9.04 -9.10
C HIS A 80 -15.54 10.26 -10.04
N ALA A 81 -14.40 10.88 -10.34
CA ALA A 81 -14.31 12.02 -11.25
C ALA A 81 -14.69 11.67 -12.71
N GLN A 82 -14.66 10.39 -13.07
CA GLN A 82 -15.10 9.89 -14.38
C GLN A 82 -16.60 9.55 -14.41
N GLU A 83 -17.35 9.93 -13.38
CA GLU A 83 -18.81 9.71 -13.28
C GLU A 83 -19.21 8.24 -13.45
N SER A 84 -18.41 7.32 -12.90
CA SER A 84 -18.69 5.88 -12.93
C SER A 84 -20.07 5.57 -12.35
N THR A 85 -20.87 4.77 -13.07
CA THR A 85 -22.18 4.32 -12.61
C THR A 85 -22.12 3.32 -11.46
N ASP A 86 -20.95 2.68 -11.26
CA ASP A 86 -20.67 1.79 -10.14
C ASP A 86 -19.38 2.27 -9.45
N PRO A 87 -19.47 3.22 -8.50
CA PRO A 87 -18.30 3.81 -7.85
C PRO A 87 -17.51 2.78 -7.05
N VAL A 88 -16.22 3.00 -6.93
CA VAL A 88 -15.32 2.20 -6.08
C VAL A 88 -15.26 2.84 -4.70
N ILE A 89 -15.46 2.03 -3.66
CA ILE A 89 -15.56 2.46 -2.27
C ILE A 89 -14.45 1.83 -1.44
N ASN A 90 -13.73 2.66 -0.66
CA ASN A 90 -12.78 2.20 0.33
C ASN A 90 -13.52 1.64 1.54
N PHE A 91 -13.21 0.42 1.99
CA PHE A 91 -13.89 -0.20 3.12
C PHE A 91 -12.96 -0.67 4.26
N ALA A 92 -11.65 -0.80 3.99
CA ALA A 92 -10.68 -1.17 5.01
C ALA A 92 -9.29 -0.59 4.71
N GLN A 93 -8.59 -0.10 5.73
CA GLN A 93 -7.26 0.48 5.64
C GLN A 93 -6.19 -0.55 6.00
N LEU A 94 -5.09 -0.58 5.22
CA LEU A 94 -3.92 -1.43 5.49
C LEU A 94 -2.72 -0.63 5.99
N THR A 95 -2.41 0.49 5.32
CA THR A 95 -1.27 1.36 5.64
C THR A 95 -1.73 2.80 5.80
N GLN A 96 -1.03 3.55 6.67
CA GLN A 96 -1.47 4.89 7.10
C GLN A 96 -0.41 5.99 6.90
N THR A 97 0.67 5.71 6.14
CA THR A 97 1.69 6.69 5.71
C THR A 97 2.18 6.30 4.31
N ASP A 98 2.95 7.15 3.65
CA ASP A 98 3.72 6.73 2.48
C ASP A 98 4.73 5.62 2.86
N GLY A 99 4.97 4.69 1.95
CA GLY A 99 5.86 3.55 2.17
C GLY A 99 7.21 3.64 1.48
N THR A 100 7.53 4.80 0.88
CA THR A 100 8.73 4.97 0.06
C THR A 100 9.85 5.70 0.81
N PHE A 101 11.04 5.50 0.28
CA PHE A 101 12.28 6.08 0.80
C PHE A 101 13.00 6.86 -0.28
N LEU A 102 13.67 7.93 0.12
CA LEU A 102 14.63 8.63 -0.71
C LEU A 102 15.97 7.91 -0.65
N VAL A 103 16.42 7.42 -1.79
CA VAL A 103 17.68 6.71 -1.94
C VAL A 103 18.65 7.57 -2.74
N ALA A 104 19.78 7.91 -2.15
CA ALA A 104 20.87 8.65 -2.78
C ALA A 104 21.86 7.69 -3.45
N ARG A 105 22.37 8.02 -4.62
CA ARG A 105 23.41 7.21 -5.29
C ARG A 105 24.73 7.23 -4.54
N LYS A 106 25.12 8.38 -4.03
CA LYS A 106 26.35 8.57 -3.25
C LYS A 106 25.99 8.72 -1.78
N LYS A 107 26.73 8.05 -0.91
CA LYS A 107 26.55 8.19 0.54
C LYS A 107 26.98 9.59 0.95
N PRO A 108 26.06 10.45 1.44
CA PRO A 108 26.43 11.74 2.01
C PRO A 108 27.06 11.53 3.39
N GLU A 109 27.97 12.40 3.79
CA GLU A 109 28.47 12.45 5.17
C GLU A 109 27.35 12.85 6.13
N PHE A 110 26.58 13.88 5.72
CA PHE A 110 25.32 14.29 6.35
C PHE A 110 24.29 14.55 5.25
N PHE A 111 23.07 14.02 5.40
CA PHE A 111 22.00 14.35 4.48
C PHE A 111 21.31 15.66 4.88
N SER A 112 21.09 16.51 3.91
CA SER A 112 20.21 17.67 3.97
C SER A 112 19.34 17.70 2.71
N TRP A 113 18.07 18.00 2.85
CA TRP A 113 17.15 18.10 1.72
C TRP A 113 17.63 19.07 0.64
N ASP A 114 18.33 20.15 1.01
CA ASP A 114 18.92 21.10 0.05
C ASP A 114 19.87 20.46 -0.97
N GLN A 115 20.43 19.28 -0.68
CA GLN A 115 21.29 18.54 -1.61
C GLN A 115 20.53 17.99 -2.83
N LEU A 116 19.19 17.97 -2.77
CA LEU A 116 18.38 17.65 -3.93
C LEU A 116 18.39 18.72 -5.01
N LYS A 117 18.64 20.00 -4.65
CA LYS A 117 18.63 21.10 -5.62
C LYS A 117 19.68 20.90 -6.73
N GLY A 118 19.24 21.00 -7.98
CA GLY A 118 20.07 20.80 -9.15
C GLY A 118 20.35 19.32 -9.50
N SER A 119 19.85 18.37 -8.71
CA SER A 119 20.04 16.94 -8.96
C SER A 119 19.02 16.37 -9.93
N THR A 120 19.32 15.18 -10.47
CA THR A 120 18.38 14.36 -11.22
C THR A 120 17.71 13.37 -10.28
N PHE A 121 16.38 13.48 -10.14
CA PHE A 121 15.57 12.64 -9.26
C PHE A 121 14.64 11.73 -10.06
N LEU A 122 14.77 10.42 -9.86
CA LEU A 122 13.80 9.45 -10.35
C LEU A 122 12.63 9.38 -9.39
N GLY A 123 11.60 10.17 -9.69
CA GLY A 123 10.33 10.17 -8.95
C GLY A 123 9.39 9.09 -9.46
N GLN A 124 8.41 8.77 -8.66
CA GLN A 124 7.34 7.87 -9.04
C GLN A 124 6.44 8.49 -10.12
N ARG A 125 5.72 7.66 -10.87
CA ARG A 125 4.86 8.07 -11.99
C ARG A 125 3.76 9.01 -11.53
N LYS A 126 3.49 10.06 -12.30
CA LYS A 126 2.44 11.05 -12.02
C LYS A 126 1.06 10.42 -11.83
N GLY A 127 0.30 10.99 -10.91
CA GLY A 127 -1.05 10.58 -10.55
C GLY A 127 -1.10 9.43 -9.53
N GLY A 128 0.04 8.87 -9.12
CA GLY A 128 0.10 7.89 -8.04
C GLY A 128 0.42 8.51 -6.69
N MET A 129 -0.10 7.94 -5.63
CA MET A 129 0.14 8.45 -4.26
C MET A 129 1.64 8.57 -3.93
N PRO A 130 2.54 7.64 -4.33
CA PRO A 130 3.96 7.80 -4.07
C PRO A 130 4.55 9.08 -4.66
N GLN A 131 4.18 9.45 -5.90
CA GLN A 131 4.63 10.70 -6.51
C GLN A 131 4.16 11.91 -5.70
N MET A 132 2.88 11.95 -5.35
CA MET A 132 2.29 13.08 -4.65
C MET A 132 2.88 13.24 -3.24
N ALA A 133 3.02 12.15 -2.49
CA ALA A 133 3.65 12.15 -1.17
C ALA A 133 5.14 12.53 -1.22
N GLY A 134 5.85 12.07 -2.25
CA GLY A 134 7.25 12.44 -2.48
C GLY A 134 7.42 13.93 -2.75
N GLU A 135 6.64 14.49 -3.67
CA GLU A 135 6.67 15.93 -3.97
C GLU A 135 6.24 16.77 -2.77
N PHE A 136 5.22 16.33 -2.03
CA PHE A 136 4.79 16.99 -0.79
C PHE A 136 5.92 17.03 0.25
N GLY A 137 6.59 15.88 0.49
CA GLY A 137 7.73 15.82 1.39
C GLY A 137 8.87 16.77 0.99
N ILE A 138 9.21 16.82 -0.30
CA ILE A 138 10.24 17.71 -0.84
C ILE A 138 9.84 19.19 -0.62
N LYS A 139 8.59 19.56 -0.89
CA LYS A 139 8.06 20.91 -0.71
C LYS A 139 8.09 21.39 0.75
N LYS A 140 7.84 20.50 1.73
CA LYS A 140 7.94 20.83 3.16
C LYS A 140 9.32 21.34 3.56
N HIS A 141 10.36 20.98 2.80
CA HIS A 141 11.73 21.46 3.01
C HIS A 141 12.10 22.65 2.12
N GLY A 142 11.11 23.34 1.55
CA GLY A 142 11.31 24.57 0.78
C GLY A 142 11.96 24.34 -0.60
N ILE A 143 11.80 23.15 -1.17
CA ILE A 143 12.32 22.80 -2.49
C ILE A 143 11.13 22.67 -3.46
N ASP A 144 11.22 23.31 -4.61
CA ASP A 144 10.24 23.16 -5.69
C ASP A 144 10.63 21.96 -6.58
N PRO A 145 9.87 20.84 -6.56
CA PRO A 145 10.19 19.66 -7.37
C PRO A 145 10.26 19.95 -8.86
N LYS A 146 9.55 20.97 -9.35
CA LYS A 146 9.48 21.30 -10.78
C LYS A 146 10.62 22.20 -11.25
N ASN A 147 11.08 23.10 -10.37
CA ASN A 147 12.07 24.11 -10.74
C ASN A 147 13.46 23.85 -10.17
N ASP A 148 13.56 23.20 -9.01
CA ASP A 148 14.83 22.96 -8.32
C ASP A 148 15.45 21.59 -8.66
N LEU A 149 14.68 20.66 -9.28
CA LEU A 149 15.10 19.29 -9.61
C LEU A 149 14.93 19.00 -11.10
N SER A 150 15.76 18.07 -11.61
CA SER A 150 15.47 17.37 -12.88
C SER A 150 14.64 16.13 -12.60
N MET A 151 13.31 16.28 -12.56
CA MET A 151 12.39 15.16 -12.25
C MET A 151 12.17 14.24 -13.45
N ILE A 152 12.42 12.93 -13.28
CA ILE A 152 12.10 11.87 -14.24
C ILE A 152 10.95 11.05 -13.65
N GLN A 153 9.75 11.15 -14.23
CA GLN A 153 8.49 10.54 -13.72
C GLN A 153 7.76 9.72 -14.78
N ASN A 154 8.44 9.37 -15.86
CA ASN A 154 7.88 8.60 -16.97
C ASN A 154 8.41 7.17 -17.07
N ILE A 155 9.08 6.69 -16.02
CA ILE A 155 9.54 5.29 -15.93
C ILE A 155 8.44 4.47 -15.27
N ASP A 156 8.12 3.32 -15.86
CA ASP A 156 7.16 2.39 -15.29
C ASP A 156 7.60 1.90 -13.92
N PHE A 157 6.62 1.70 -13.02
CA PHE A 157 6.84 1.27 -11.64
C PHE A 157 7.79 0.06 -11.53
N ALA A 158 7.60 -0.95 -12.37
CA ALA A 158 8.42 -2.15 -12.36
C ALA A 158 9.88 -1.92 -12.81
N ASN A 159 10.19 -0.79 -13.45
CA ASN A 159 11.49 -0.54 -14.07
C ASN A 159 12.32 0.55 -13.37
N ILE A 160 11.75 1.30 -12.42
CA ILE A 160 12.43 2.45 -11.80
C ILE A 160 13.70 2.05 -11.05
N ALA A 161 13.67 0.92 -10.33
CA ALA A 161 14.83 0.40 -9.63
C ALA A 161 15.96 0.03 -10.60
N ASN A 162 15.64 -0.66 -11.68
CA ASN A 162 16.60 -1.04 -12.71
C ASN A 162 17.21 0.19 -13.41
N ALA A 163 16.41 1.22 -13.67
CA ALA A 163 16.92 2.48 -14.24
C ALA A 163 17.93 3.15 -13.32
N PHE A 164 17.64 3.20 -12.01
CA PHE A 164 18.61 3.72 -11.04
C PHE A 164 19.86 2.84 -10.96
N ALA A 165 19.73 1.52 -10.83
CA ALA A 165 20.86 0.59 -10.79
C ALA A 165 21.78 0.73 -12.03
N SER A 166 21.20 1.01 -13.21
CA SER A 166 21.92 1.24 -14.48
C SER A 166 22.59 2.62 -14.59
N GLY A 167 22.52 3.45 -13.54
CA GLY A 167 23.21 4.74 -13.48
C GLY A 167 22.34 5.98 -13.73
N THR A 168 21.04 5.84 -13.94
CA THR A 168 20.14 6.98 -14.14
C THR A 168 19.81 7.66 -12.80
N GLY A 169 19.95 9.00 -12.75
CA GLY A 169 19.59 9.83 -11.61
C GLY A 169 20.60 9.82 -10.46
N ASP A 170 20.57 10.88 -9.67
CA ASP A 170 21.34 11.04 -8.44
C ASP A 170 20.59 10.51 -7.23
N TYR A 171 19.27 10.62 -7.28
CA TYR A 171 18.32 10.15 -6.25
C TYR A 171 17.19 9.37 -6.91
N VAL A 172 16.59 8.46 -6.14
CA VAL A 172 15.40 7.71 -6.54
C VAL A 172 14.46 7.52 -5.36
N GLN A 173 13.16 7.46 -5.63
CA GLN A 173 12.11 7.09 -4.68
C GLN A 173 11.77 5.61 -4.85
N LEU A 174 12.01 4.79 -3.82
CA LEU A 174 11.79 3.35 -3.84
C LEU A 174 11.00 2.85 -2.65
N PHE A 175 10.24 1.80 -2.87
CA PHE A 175 9.66 0.96 -1.82
C PHE A 175 10.66 -0.05 -1.29
N GLU A 176 10.35 -0.63 -0.14
CA GLU A 176 11.01 -1.81 0.41
C GLU A 176 10.43 -3.12 -0.19
N PRO A 177 11.23 -4.16 -0.39
CA PRO A 177 12.63 -4.33 0.07
C PRO A 177 13.68 -3.69 -0.82
N GLN A 178 13.31 -3.10 -1.97
CA GLN A 178 14.25 -2.66 -2.99
C GLN A 178 15.22 -1.57 -2.49
N ALA A 179 14.74 -0.64 -1.65
CA ALA A 179 15.58 0.40 -1.07
C ALA A 179 16.71 -0.20 -0.21
N SER A 180 16.37 -1.15 0.65
CA SER A 180 17.35 -1.83 1.51
C SER A 180 18.27 -2.78 0.73
N LEU A 181 17.78 -3.45 -0.30
CA LEU A 181 18.62 -4.26 -1.19
C LEU A 181 19.71 -3.39 -1.86
N PHE A 182 19.32 -2.22 -2.35
CA PHE A 182 20.29 -1.28 -2.95
C PHE A 182 21.32 -0.78 -1.94
N GLU A 183 20.92 -0.61 -0.68
CA GLU A 183 21.88 -0.23 0.37
C GLU A 183 22.85 -1.36 0.69
N GLN A 184 22.41 -2.62 0.75
CA GLN A 184 23.28 -3.79 0.94
C GLN A 184 24.22 -4.02 -0.25
N GLU A 185 23.77 -3.79 -1.46
CA GLU A 185 24.56 -3.97 -2.69
C GLU A 185 25.47 -2.77 -2.99
N GLY A 186 25.38 -1.69 -2.22
CA GLY A 186 26.15 -0.46 -2.43
C GLY A 186 25.76 0.31 -3.69
N ILE A 187 24.55 0.06 -4.23
CA ILE A 187 23.99 0.76 -5.39
C ILE A 187 23.46 2.14 -4.99
N GLY A 188 22.96 2.25 -3.75
CA GLY A 188 22.38 3.47 -3.21
C GLY A 188 22.34 3.46 -1.68
N HIS A 189 21.94 4.59 -1.09
CA HIS A 189 21.87 4.78 0.36
C HIS A 189 20.56 5.43 0.74
N ILE A 190 19.81 4.83 1.66
CA ILE A 190 18.57 5.42 2.19
C ILE A 190 18.95 6.64 3.03
N VAL A 191 18.43 7.82 2.66
CA VAL A 191 18.74 9.10 3.32
C VAL A 191 17.54 9.76 3.97
N ALA A 192 16.31 9.43 3.55
CA ALA A 192 15.09 9.94 4.17
C ALA A 192 13.91 8.98 3.91
N SER A 193 12.83 9.17 4.67
CA SER A 193 11.55 8.48 4.50
C SER A 193 10.46 9.47 4.10
N PHE A 194 9.80 9.23 2.98
CA PHE A 194 8.62 10.01 2.61
C PHE A 194 7.41 9.70 3.49
N GLY A 195 7.38 8.52 4.13
CA GLY A 195 6.36 8.20 5.13
C GLY A 195 6.43 9.09 6.36
N ALA A 196 7.63 9.47 6.79
CA ALA A 196 7.79 10.45 7.88
C ALA A 196 7.34 11.86 7.47
N GLU A 197 7.43 12.20 6.18
CA GLU A 197 7.06 13.51 5.67
C GLU A 197 5.57 13.65 5.33
N SER A 198 4.93 12.61 4.81
CA SER A 198 3.52 12.66 4.40
C SER A 198 2.55 12.84 5.57
N GLY A 199 2.95 12.43 6.76
CA GLY A 199 2.03 12.29 7.88
C GLY A 199 1.02 11.15 7.64
N LYS A 200 -0.05 11.13 8.43
CA LYS A 200 -1.09 10.11 8.32
C LYS A 200 -2.01 10.39 7.14
N ILE A 201 -2.19 9.38 6.32
CA ILE A 201 -3.10 9.30 5.18
C ILE A 201 -3.61 7.88 5.03
N PRO A 202 -4.80 7.63 4.52
CA PRO A 202 -5.27 6.29 4.19
C PRO A 202 -4.55 5.84 2.90
N TYR A 203 -3.23 5.51 3.03
CA TYR A 203 -2.35 5.35 1.88
C TYR A 203 -2.75 4.16 1.01
N THR A 204 -2.72 2.94 1.56
CA THR A 204 -3.18 1.76 0.84
C THR A 204 -4.40 1.18 1.53
N THR A 205 -5.47 1.04 0.77
CA THR A 205 -6.77 0.58 1.27
C THR A 205 -7.29 -0.60 0.46
N PHE A 206 -8.10 -1.41 1.08
CA PHE A 206 -8.95 -2.37 0.38
C PHE A 206 -10.22 -1.66 -0.08
N MET A 207 -10.52 -1.81 -1.35
CA MET A 207 -11.67 -1.21 -1.99
C MET A 207 -12.37 -2.19 -2.93
N ALA A 208 -13.65 -1.97 -3.14
CA ALA A 208 -14.46 -2.77 -4.05
C ALA A 208 -15.52 -1.88 -4.74
N LYS A 209 -16.10 -2.38 -5.83
CA LYS A 209 -17.23 -1.72 -6.47
C LYS A 209 -18.43 -1.67 -5.53
N GLN A 210 -19.21 -0.60 -5.57
CA GLN A 210 -20.38 -0.42 -4.70
C GLN A 210 -21.42 -1.54 -4.86
N SER A 211 -21.59 -2.04 -6.08
CA SER A 211 -22.45 -3.20 -6.37
C SER A 211 -21.96 -4.44 -5.62
N TYR A 212 -20.66 -4.73 -5.70
CA TYR A 212 -20.05 -5.87 -5.02
C TYR A 212 -20.19 -5.79 -3.50
N ILE A 213 -19.99 -4.59 -2.92
CA ILE A 213 -20.17 -4.35 -1.46
C ILE A 213 -21.61 -4.65 -1.04
N LYS A 214 -22.60 -4.21 -1.82
CA LYS A 214 -24.02 -4.44 -1.52
C LYS A 214 -24.38 -5.93 -1.54
N GLU A 215 -23.86 -6.67 -2.52
CA GLU A 215 -24.16 -8.08 -2.71
C GLU A 215 -23.37 -9.00 -1.76
N ASN A 216 -22.16 -8.59 -1.36
CA ASN A 216 -21.20 -9.43 -0.61
C ASN A 216 -20.80 -8.83 0.73
N LYS A 217 -21.69 -8.06 1.37
CA LYS A 217 -21.36 -7.34 2.61
C LYS A 217 -20.84 -8.25 3.71
N GLU A 218 -21.47 -9.41 3.91
CA GLU A 218 -21.06 -10.38 4.94
C GLU A 218 -19.65 -10.92 4.65
N THR A 219 -19.32 -11.21 3.39
CA THR A 219 -17.99 -11.65 2.95
C THR A 219 -16.93 -10.60 3.28
N LEU A 220 -17.22 -9.33 3.00
CA LEU A 220 -16.29 -8.23 3.29
C LEU A 220 -16.16 -7.97 4.80
N GLU A 221 -17.19 -8.20 5.59
CA GLU A 221 -17.11 -8.16 7.06
C GLU A 221 -16.21 -9.26 7.60
N LYS A 222 -16.33 -10.49 7.11
CA LYS A 222 -15.44 -11.63 7.41
C LYS A 222 -14.00 -11.32 7.00
N PHE A 223 -13.81 -10.80 5.78
CA PHE A 223 -12.51 -10.39 5.28
C PHE A 223 -11.86 -9.36 6.20
N THR A 224 -12.58 -8.29 6.52
CA THR A 224 -12.07 -7.20 7.35
C THR A 224 -11.76 -7.66 8.77
N LYS A 225 -12.53 -8.62 9.31
CA LYS A 225 -12.25 -9.23 10.62
C LYS A 225 -10.96 -10.06 10.58
N GLY A 226 -10.72 -10.85 9.53
CA GLY A 226 -9.45 -11.57 9.33
C GLY A 226 -8.27 -10.60 9.19
N LEU A 227 -8.45 -9.50 8.47
CA LEU A 227 -7.46 -8.42 8.36
C LEU A 227 -7.15 -7.79 9.72
N TYR A 228 -8.17 -7.44 10.50
CA TYR A 228 -7.99 -6.83 11.82
C TYR A 228 -7.24 -7.75 12.78
N LYS A 229 -7.51 -9.06 12.78
CA LYS A 229 -6.72 -10.04 13.54
C LYS A 229 -5.23 -9.96 13.15
N ALA A 230 -4.93 -9.80 11.87
CA ALA A 230 -3.56 -9.69 11.40
C ALA A 230 -2.92 -8.35 11.79
N GLN A 231 -3.64 -7.24 11.74
CA GLN A 231 -3.15 -5.94 12.20
C GLN A 231 -2.80 -5.99 13.69
N LEU A 232 -3.67 -6.55 14.52
CA LEU A 232 -3.39 -6.77 15.95
C LEU A 232 -2.21 -7.71 16.17
N TRP A 233 -2.09 -8.75 15.36
CA TRP A 233 -0.98 -9.69 15.47
C TRP A 233 0.35 -9.00 15.12
N VAL A 234 0.41 -8.22 14.03
CA VAL A 234 1.59 -7.45 13.61
C VAL A 234 1.99 -6.42 14.68
N GLU A 235 1.02 -5.73 15.29
CA GLU A 235 1.29 -4.77 16.37
C GLU A 235 1.95 -5.45 17.58
N ASN A 236 1.48 -6.63 17.98
CA ASN A 236 1.89 -7.31 19.20
C ASN A 236 3.08 -8.26 19.03
N HIS A 237 3.65 -8.40 17.82
CA HIS A 237 4.78 -9.30 17.58
C HIS A 237 6.02 -8.54 17.11
N SER A 238 7.18 -9.13 17.37
CA SER A 238 8.47 -8.59 16.93
C SER A 238 8.61 -8.61 15.40
N ALA A 239 9.45 -7.71 14.88
CA ALA A 239 9.79 -7.70 13.46
C ALA A 239 10.33 -9.06 12.99
N LYS A 240 11.10 -9.74 13.84
CA LYS A 240 11.64 -11.09 13.57
C LYS A 240 10.54 -12.15 13.39
N GLU A 241 9.51 -12.12 14.22
CA GLU A 241 8.38 -13.06 14.11
C GLU A 241 7.57 -12.78 12.85
N ILE A 242 7.32 -11.50 12.56
CA ILE A 242 6.61 -11.07 11.35
C ILE A 242 7.40 -11.49 10.11
N ALA A 243 8.71 -11.20 10.06
CA ALA A 243 9.58 -11.55 8.94
C ALA A 243 9.52 -13.06 8.61
N LYS A 244 9.56 -13.93 9.61
CA LYS A 244 9.43 -15.37 9.42
C LYS A 244 8.10 -15.79 8.81
N VAL A 245 7.00 -15.12 9.19
CA VAL A 245 5.67 -15.44 8.68
C VAL A 245 5.53 -15.01 7.23
N ILE A 246 6.05 -13.83 6.86
CA ILE A 246 5.86 -13.29 5.50
C ILE A 246 6.97 -13.68 4.51
N SER A 247 8.08 -14.29 4.98
CA SER A 247 9.21 -14.68 4.12
C SER A 247 8.85 -15.51 2.88
N PRO A 248 7.80 -16.37 2.86
CA PRO A 248 7.41 -17.09 1.64
C PRO A 248 6.99 -16.18 0.46
N TYR A 249 6.66 -14.91 0.73
CA TYR A 249 6.34 -13.93 -0.31
C TYR A 249 7.58 -13.21 -0.87
N PHE A 250 8.75 -13.41 -0.27
CA PHE A 250 10.00 -12.70 -0.55
C PHE A 250 11.19 -13.66 -0.64
N GLU A 251 11.08 -14.69 -1.48
CA GLU A 251 12.04 -15.79 -1.60
C GLU A 251 13.48 -15.31 -1.90
N ASP A 252 13.62 -14.22 -2.67
CA ASP A 252 14.91 -13.63 -3.04
C ASP A 252 15.45 -12.63 -2.00
N THR A 253 14.75 -12.46 -0.85
CA THR A 253 15.13 -11.47 0.17
C THR A 253 15.52 -12.22 1.47
N PRO A 254 16.75 -11.99 2.01
CA PRO A 254 17.14 -12.58 3.29
C PRO A 254 16.17 -12.21 4.42
N VAL A 255 15.84 -13.17 5.28
CA VAL A 255 14.87 -12.98 6.37
C VAL A 255 15.31 -11.85 7.32
N GLU A 256 16.62 -11.69 7.53
CA GLU A 256 17.20 -10.62 8.34
C GLU A 256 16.94 -9.23 7.72
N LEU A 257 16.91 -9.16 6.39
CA LEU A 257 16.55 -7.92 5.70
C LEU A 257 15.06 -7.64 5.82
N ILE A 258 14.20 -8.68 5.68
CA ILE A 258 12.76 -8.54 5.91
C ILE A 258 12.50 -8.05 7.35
N GLU A 259 13.22 -8.59 8.36
CA GLU A 259 13.14 -8.14 9.75
C GLU A 259 13.47 -6.65 9.87
N THR A 260 14.59 -6.21 9.29
CA THR A 260 15.01 -4.79 9.29
C THR A 260 13.94 -3.88 8.67
N VAL A 261 13.37 -4.28 7.56
CA VAL A 261 12.32 -3.52 6.85
C VAL A 261 11.03 -3.46 7.67
N VAL A 262 10.60 -4.58 8.24
CA VAL A 262 9.41 -4.61 9.11
C VAL A 262 9.60 -3.70 10.32
N ASP A 263 10.77 -3.73 10.97
CA ASP A 263 11.09 -2.86 12.11
C ASP A 263 11.02 -1.38 11.73
N ARG A 264 11.55 -1.03 10.54
CA ARG A 264 11.47 0.33 9.98
C ARG A 264 10.03 0.79 9.79
N TYR A 265 9.17 -0.02 9.16
CA TYR A 265 7.76 0.33 8.97
C TYR A 265 6.97 0.38 10.27
N LYS A 266 7.27 -0.50 11.23
CA LYS A 266 6.68 -0.42 12.59
C LYS A 266 7.09 0.88 13.29
N SER A 267 8.38 1.20 13.28
CA SER A 267 8.92 2.42 13.92
C SER A 267 8.36 3.71 13.32
N GLN A 268 8.01 3.69 12.05
CA GLN A 268 7.35 4.81 11.36
C GLN A 268 5.83 4.83 11.52
N HIS A 269 5.25 3.84 12.21
CA HIS A 269 3.80 3.66 12.31
C HIS A 269 3.12 3.56 10.92
N SER A 270 3.76 2.91 9.96
CA SER A 270 3.25 2.79 8.59
C SER A 270 2.08 1.81 8.46
N PHE A 271 2.04 0.77 9.29
CA PHE A 271 0.92 -0.16 9.34
C PHE A 271 -0.26 0.45 10.09
N ALA A 272 -1.45 0.38 9.52
CA ALA A 272 -2.66 0.79 10.20
C ALA A 272 -2.97 -0.17 11.36
N LEU A 273 -3.27 0.37 12.54
CA LEU A 273 -3.55 -0.42 13.75
C LEU A 273 -4.92 -1.10 13.73
N ASN A 274 -5.81 -0.61 12.89
CA ASN A 274 -7.14 -1.15 12.65
C ASN A 274 -7.61 -0.80 11.23
N PRO A 275 -8.67 -1.43 10.71
CA PRO A 275 -9.09 -1.23 9.31
C PRO A 275 -9.93 0.04 9.07
N ILE A 276 -10.16 0.89 10.07
CA ILE A 276 -11.00 2.09 9.91
C ILE A 276 -10.20 3.18 9.21
N LEU A 277 -10.72 3.70 8.10
CA LEU A 277 -10.23 4.92 7.50
C LEU A 277 -10.74 6.12 8.30
N ASP A 278 -9.84 7.06 8.63
CA ASP A 278 -10.16 8.27 9.36
C ASP A 278 -10.47 9.44 8.41
N GLU A 279 -11.44 10.28 8.77
CA GLU A 279 -11.83 11.43 7.94
C GLU A 279 -10.73 12.50 7.88
N GLU A 280 -9.97 12.70 8.97
CA GLU A 280 -8.85 13.63 8.99
C GLU A 280 -7.75 13.16 8.04
N GLU A 281 -7.43 11.86 8.06
CA GLU A 281 -6.47 11.25 7.14
C GLU A 281 -6.92 11.36 5.67
N TRP A 282 -8.23 11.19 5.39
CA TRP A 282 -8.81 11.41 4.06
C TRP A 282 -8.68 12.86 3.59
N ASN A 283 -8.89 13.82 4.46
CA ASN A 283 -8.72 15.23 4.14
C ASN A 283 -7.25 15.58 3.88
N ASN A 284 -6.31 14.99 4.64
CA ASN A 284 -4.87 15.14 4.40
C ASN A 284 -4.46 14.54 3.04
N LEU A 285 -4.98 13.35 2.68
CA LEU A 285 -4.79 12.76 1.35
C LEU A 285 -5.15 13.76 0.24
N GLN A 286 -6.34 14.35 0.31
CA GLN A 286 -6.79 15.31 -0.71
C GLN A 286 -5.96 16.59 -0.72
N THR A 287 -5.45 17.04 0.43
CA THR A 287 -4.50 18.17 0.49
C THR A 287 -3.22 17.86 -0.26
N ILE A 288 -2.65 16.67 -0.07
CA ILE A 288 -1.44 16.22 -0.78
C ILE A 288 -1.70 16.12 -2.29
N MET A 289 -2.86 15.61 -2.69
CA MET A 289 -3.26 15.53 -4.10
C MET A 289 -3.40 16.92 -4.73
N ASP A 290 -4.01 17.86 -4.02
CA ASP A 290 -4.22 19.25 -4.49
C ASP A 290 -2.88 19.98 -4.66
N GLU A 291 -1.98 19.86 -3.69
CA GLU A 291 -0.64 20.45 -3.77
C GLU A 291 0.22 19.86 -4.90
N ALA A 292 -0.01 18.61 -5.29
CA ALA A 292 0.63 17.99 -6.44
C ALA A 292 -0.01 18.44 -7.78
N GLY A 293 -1.22 19.03 -7.73
CA GLY A 293 -2.02 19.37 -8.90
C GLY A 293 -2.70 18.18 -9.55
N GLU A 294 -2.92 17.11 -8.78
CA GLU A 294 -3.48 15.84 -9.22
C GLU A 294 -4.91 15.59 -8.66
N LEU A 295 -5.48 16.52 -7.88
CA LEU A 295 -6.84 16.41 -7.36
C LEU A 295 -7.85 16.90 -8.41
N PRO A 296 -8.65 16.01 -9.02
CA PRO A 296 -9.64 16.44 -10.02
C PRO A 296 -10.74 17.32 -9.41
N LYS A 297 -11.21 16.91 -8.23
CA LYS A 297 -12.24 17.57 -7.46
C LYS A 297 -12.22 17.03 -6.03
N LYS A 298 -12.43 17.90 -5.06
CA LYS A 298 -12.59 17.50 -3.65
C LYS A 298 -13.87 16.66 -3.50
N VAL A 299 -13.77 15.54 -2.78
CA VAL A 299 -14.86 14.58 -2.57
C VAL A 299 -15.05 14.36 -1.07
N ASP A 300 -16.31 14.46 -0.61
CA ASP A 300 -16.64 14.20 0.78
C ASP A 300 -16.31 12.76 1.16
N TYR A 301 -15.76 12.60 2.35
CA TYR A 301 -15.38 11.32 2.92
C TYR A 301 -16.46 10.24 2.80
N ASN A 302 -17.71 10.56 3.17
CA ASN A 302 -18.83 9.63 3.18
C ASN A 302 -19.29 9.17 1.79
N ILE A 303 -18.76 9.76 0.70
CA ILE A 303 -19.09 9.35 -0.67
C ILE A 303 -18.25 8.15 -1.09
N LEU A 304 -16.95 8.13 -0.69
CA LEU A 304 -16.00 7.13 -1.17
C LEU A 304 -15.42 6.23 -0.04
N VAL A 305 -15.92 6.38 1.19
CA VAL A 305 -15.47 5.57 2.33
C VAL A 305 -16.67 4.99 3.07
N ASP A 306 -16.71 3.66 3.19
CA ASP A 306 -17.69 2.94 4.02
C ASP A 306 -17.02 2.31 5.24
N THR A 307 -17.04 3.00 6.37
CA THR A 307 -16.50 2.47 7.63
C THR A 307 -17.43 1.48 8.35
N SER A 308 -18.64 1.25 7.86
CA SER A 308 -19.60 0.35 8.54
C SER A 308 -19.07 -1.07 8.63
N ILE A 309 -18.37 -1.54 7.60
CA ILE A 309 -17.74 -2.85 7.52
C ILE A 309 -16.60 -2.97 8.56
N ALA A 310 -15.68 -2.00 8.55
CA ALA A 310 -14.56 -1.98 9.49
C ALA A 310 -15.01 -1.84 10.95
N LYS A 311 -15.96 -0.95 11.24
CA LYS A 311 -16.53 -0.77 12.58
C LYS A 311 -17.23 -2.02 13.11
N LYS A 312 -17.78 -2.86 12.25
CA LYS A 312 -18.37 -4.14 12.64
C LYS A 312 -17.30 -5.20 12.92
N ALA A 313 -16.22 -5.19 12.13
CA ALA A 313 -15.14 -6.16 12.25
C ALA A 313 -14.30 -6.02 13.54
N ILE A 314 -14.23 -4.81 14.12
CA ILE A 314 -13.42 -4.53 15.33
C ILE A 314 -14.21 -4.70 16.65
N LYS A 315 -15.52 -4.99 16.58
CA LYS A 315 -16.36 -5.28 17.76
C LYS A 315 -16.24 -6.73 18.22
#